data_b60f071462fa6c120868e1b191a744f4
#
_entry.id   b60f071462fa6c120868e1b191a744f4
#
_cell.length_a   1.000
_cell.length_b   1.000
_cell.length_c   1.000
_cell.angle_alpha   90.00
_cell.angle_beta   90.00
_cell.angle_gamma   90.00
#
_symmetry.space_group_name_H-M   'P 1'
#
loop_
_entity.id
_entity.type
_entity.pdbx_description
1 polymer ?
#
loop_
_entity_poly.entity_id
_entity_poly.type
_entity_poly.pdbx_seq_one_letter_code
_entity_poly.pdbx_strand_id
1 'polypeptide(L)'
;MSWILIVEQSLNGLQFGLMLFLLAAGLTLVFGIMDMINLAHGSLYMLGAFLAATLVKATGSFALGVLLAIPATAVLGMLLEMSVLRTLYARDHLSQVLATFALILIFNEAVRIIWGPDMPLSMPAALSGPVQLLPGMVYPAYRLLIIGVGAAVAGALYLLVARTRIGMLVRACASNREMALAMGVNIRRLFTQIGRAHV
;
A
#
# COMPACT_ATOMS: atom_id res chain seq x y z
N MET A 1 -2.30 -22.54 -28.79
CA MET A 1 -1.96 -22.09 -27.42
C MET A 1 -2.52 -23.12 -26.46
N SER A 2 -1.69 -23.69 -25.59
CA SER A 2 -2.20 -24.65 -24.60
C SER A 2 -3.08 -23.88 -23.59
N TRP A 3 -4.22 -24.43 -23.23
CA TRP A 3 -5.13 -23.86 -22.23
C TRP A 3 -4.41 -23.61 -20.89
N ILE A 4 -3.38 -24.41 -20.58
CA ILE A 4 -2.50 -24.25 -19.41
C ILE A 4 -1.83 -22.86 -19.43
N LEU A 5 -1.31 -22.44 -20.57
CA LEU A 5 -0.67 -21.13 -20.72
C LEU A 5 -1.68 -19.98 -20.48
N ILE A 6 -2.92 -20.14 -20.93
CA ILE A 6 -3.98 -19.13 -20.70
C ILE A 6 -4.26 -18.99 -19.21
N VAL A 7 -4.41 -20.11 -18.49
CA VAL A 7 -4.64 -20.11 -17.04
C VAL A 7 -3.47 -19.49 -16.29
N GLU A 8 -2.23 -19.87 -16.66
CA GLU A 8 -1.03 -19.31 -16.04
C GLU A 8 -0.93 -17.78 -16.23
N GLN A 9 -1.15 -17.29 -17.43
CA GLN A 9 -1.13 -15.86 -17.72
C GLN A 9 -2.30 -15.12 -17.06
N SER A 10 -3.45 -15.76 -16.92
CA SER A 10 -4.57 -15.18 -16.17
C SER A 10 -4.25 -15.02 -14.69
N LEU A 11 -3.60 -16.00 -14.07
CA LEU A 11 -3.14 -15.91 -12.68
C LEU A 11 -2.06 -14.84 -12.49
N ASN A 12 -1.10 -14.75 -13.43
CA ASN A 12 -0.10 -13.70 -13.43
C ASN A 12 -0.74 -12.32 -13.56
N GLY A 13 -1.71 -12.17 -14.46
CA GLY A 13 -2.49 -10.95 -14.64
C GLY A 13 -3.30 -10.58 -13.39
N LEU A 14 -3.92 -11.56 -12.74
CA LEU A 14 -4.68 -11.37 -11.50
C LEU A 14 -3.76 -10.90 -10.36
N GLN A 15 -2.60 -11.56 -10.19
CA GLN A 15 -1.59 -11.16 -9.20
C GLN A 15 -1.18 -9.70 -9.38
N PHE A 16 -0.77 -9.33 -10.59
CA PHE A 16 -0.33 -7.98 -10.92
C PHE A 16 -1.47 -6.97 -10.78
N GLY A 17 -2.67 -7.33 -11.25
CA GLY A 17 -3.86 -6.50 -11.12
C GLY A 17 -4.24 -6.22 -9.66
N LEU A 18 -4.15 -7.20 -8.76
CA LEU A 18 -4.39 -7.01 -7.33
C LEU A 18 -3.35 -6.08 -6.69
N MET A 19 -2.07 -6.22 -7.03
CA MET A 19 -1.03 -5.32 -6.53
C MET A 19 -1.27 -3.88 -6.97
N LEU A 20 -1.58 -3.66 -8.25
CA LEU A 20 -1.93 -2.32 -8.77
C LEU A 20 -3.22 -1.78 -8.15
N PHE A 21 -4.22 -2.64 -7.95
CA PHE A 21 -5.47 -2.25 -7.29
C PHE A 21 -5.23 -1.74 -5.87
N LEU A 22 -4.43 -2.45 -5.07
CA LEU A 22 -4.13 -2.02 -3.69
C LEU A 22 -3.41 -0.68 -3.65
N LEU A 23 -2.43 -0.49 -4.54
CA LEU A 23 -1.72 0.79 -4.67
C LEU A 23 -2.66 1.92 -5.10
N ALA A 24 -3.50 1.66 -6.10
CA ALA A 24 -4.47 2.64 -6.60
C ALA A 24 -5.56 2.95 -5.57
N ALA A 25 -6.06 1.94 -4.84
CA ALA A 25 -7.07 2.12 -3.81
C ALA A 25 -6.57 3.02 -2.67
N GLY A 26 -5.32 2.83 -2.21
CA GLY A 26 -4.68 3.70 -1.23
C GLY A 26 -4.59 5.14 -1.72
N LEU A 27 -4.08 5.34 -2.94
CA LEU A 27 -3.97 6.67 -3.53
C LEU A 27 -5.34 7.35 -3.71
N THR A 28 -6.34 6.60 -4.17
CA THR A 28 -7.72 7.11 -4.40
C THR A 28 -8.37 7.54 -3.08
N LEU A 29 -8.16 6.79 -1.99
CA LEU A 29 -8.67 7.15 -0.68
C LEU A 29 -8.03 8.45 -0.16
N VAL A 30 -6.71 8.59 -0.30
CA VAL A 30 -6.00 9.82 0.10
C VAL A 30 -6.49 11.00 -0.73
N PHE A 31 -6.50 10.88 -2.04
CA PHE A 31 -6.95 11.95 -2.94
C PHE A 31 -8.42 12.32 -2.72
N GLY A 32 -9.31 11.32 -2.63
CA GLY A 32 -10.75 11.55 -2.48
C GLY A 32 -11.16 12.25 -1.18
N ILE A 33 -10.36 12.14 -0.12
CA ILE A 33 -10.67 12.73 1.19
C ILE A 33 -9.89 14.02 1.44
N MET A 34 -8.60 13.99 1.11
CA MET A 34 -7.67 15.08 1.40
C MET A 34 -7.58 16.11 0.29
N ASP A 35 -8.06 15.78 -0.91
CA ASP A 35 -7.91 16.59 -2.13
C ASP A 35 -6.44 16.99 -2.38
N MET A 36 -5.54 16.05 -2.06
CA MET A 36 -4.09 16.25 -2.17
C MET A 36 -3.48 15.24 -3.11
N ILE A 37 -2.73 15.72 -4.10
CA ILE A 37 -1.97 14.88 -5.02
C ILE A 37 -0.66 14.45 -4.33
N ASN A 38 -0.62 13.20 -3.86
CA ASN A 38 0.56 12.63 -3.23
C ASN A 38 1.27 11.62 -4.15
N LEU A 39 2.23 12.10 -4.94
CA LEU A 39 3.02 11.24 -5.82
C LEU A 39 3.98 10.31 -5.04
N ALA A 40 4.35 10.67 -3.80
CA ALA A 40 5.25 9.87 -2.98
C ALA A 40 4.58 8.59 -2.39
N HIS A 41 3.28 8.36 -2.66
CA HIS A 41 2.58 7.16 -2.19
C HIS A 41 3.27 5.86 -2.63
N GLY A 42 3.73 5.80 -3.88
CA GLY A 42 4.51 4.65 -4.38
C GLY A 42 5.85 4.45 -3.68
N SER A 43 6.49 5.53 -3.23
CA SER A 43 7.74 5.45 -2.46
C SER A 43 7.53 4.91 -1.05
N LEU A 44 6.38 5.18 -0.42
CA LEU A 44 6.01 4.55 0.86
C LEU A 44 5.79 3.04 0.71
N TYR A 45 5.18 2.61 -0.38
CA TYR A 45 5.07 1.19 -0.72
C TYR A 45 6.45 0.53 -0.87
N MET A 46 7.37 1.19 -1.58
CA MET A 46 8.76 0.74 -1.72
C MET A 46 9.46 0.63 -0.35
N LEU A 47 9.37 1.68 0.49
CA LEU A 47 9.94 1.67 1.84
C LEU A 47 9.37 0.54 2.70
N GLY A 48 8.06 0.28 2.63
CA GLY A 48 7.42 -0.84 3.31
C GLY A 48 8.02 -2.18 2.90
N ALA A 49 8.30 -2.38 1.62
CA ALA A 49 8.93 -3.60 1.11
C ALA A 49 10.37 -3.77 1.65
N PHE A 50 11.18 -2.70 1.67
CA PHE A 50 12.54 -2.73 2.21
C PHE A 50 12.55 -2.93 3.73
N LEU A 51 11.63 -2.31 4.46
CA LEU A 51 11.47 -2.55 5.90
C LEU A 51 11.06 -3.99 6.18
N ALA A 52 10.10 -4.54 5.43
CA ALA A 52 9.71 -5.94 5.57
C ALA A 52 10.88 -6.89 5.33
N ALA A 53 11.67 -6.68 4.27
CA ALA A 53 12.86 -7.47 3.99
C ALA A 53 13.89 -7.40 5.12
N THR A 54 14.13 -6.20 5.66
CA THR A 54 15.06 -5.98 6.78
C THR A 54 14.58 -6.69 8.04
N LEU A 55 13.29 -6.58 8.37
CA LEU A 55 12.71 -7.22 9.56
C LEU A 55 12.63 -8.73 9.42
N VAL A 56 12.36 -9.27 8.24
CA VAL A 56 12.44 -10.71 7.96
C VAL A 56 13.87 -11.21 8.19
N LYS A 57 14.88 -10.49 7.71
CA LYS A 57 16.28 -10.83 7.94
C LYS A 57 16.68 -10.75 9.42
N ALA A 58 16.20 -9.73 10.14
CA ALA A 58 16.51 -9.54 11.55
C ALA A 58 15.81 -10.55 12.47
N THR A 59 14.57 -10.92 12.17
CA THR A 59 13.78 -11.86 12.99
C THR A 59 13.99 -13.31 12.62
N GLY A 60 14.57 -13.59 11.45
CA GLY A 60 14.68 -14.95 10.90
C GLY A 60 13.34 -15.62 10.54
N SER A 61 12.23 -14.89 10.67
CA SER A 61 10.88 -15.40 10.41
C SER A 61 10.14 -14.48 9.44
N PHE A 62 9.66 -15.05 8.34
CA PHE A 62 8.88 -14.27 7.34
C PHE A 62 7.60 -13.69 7.94
N ALA A 63 6.84 -14.49 8.69
CA ALA A 63 5.58 -14.05 9.27
C ALA A 63 5.77 -12.91 10.29
N LEU A 64 6.75 -13.03 11.19
CA LEU A 64 7.07 -11.99 12.17
C LEU A 64 7.61 -10.73 11.49
N GLY A 65 8.49 -10.89 10.49
CA GLY A 65 9.03 -9.75 9.75
C GLY A 65 7.96 -8.94 9.05
N VAL A 66 7.04 -9.60 8.34
CA VAL A 66 5.91 -8.95 7.67
C VAL A 66 4.95 -8.31 8.69
N LEU A 67 4.63 -9.02 9.79
CA LEU A 67 3.74 -8.48 10.82
C LEU A 67 4.31 -7.22 11.48
N LEU A 68 5.61 -7.18 11.73
CA LEU A 68 6.30 -6.01 12.30
C LEU A 68 6.51 -4.89 11.26
N ALA A 69 6.59 -5.23 9.98
CA ALA A 69 6.73 -4.23 8.91
C ALA A 69 5.48 -3.34 8.81
N ILE A 70 4.29 -3.87 9.06
CA ILE A 70 3.04 -3.11 9.01
C ILE A 70 3.08 -1.92 9.96
N PRO A 71 3.25 -2.08 11.30
CA PRO A 71 3.32 -0.95 12.21
C PRO A 71 4.57 -0.06 11.97
N ALA A 72 5.70 -0.64 11.55
CA ALA A 72 6.89 0.15 11.25
C ALA A 72 6.67 1.12 10.07
N THR A 73 6.07 0.62 8.99
CA THR A 73 5.70 1.46 7.84
C THR A 73 4.62 2.48 8.23
N ALA A 74 3.65 2.08 9.09
CA ALA A 74 2.63 2.98 9.62
C ALA A 74 3.25 4.17 10.40
N VAL A 75 4.22 3.90 11.26
CA VAL A 75 4.94 4.96 11.99
C VAL A 75 5.70 5.86 11.03
N LEU A 76 6.36 5.31 10.03
CA LEU A 76 7.11 6.09 9.04
C LEU A 76 6.18 6.99 8.21
N GLY A 77 5.03 6.49 7.78
CA GLY A 77 4.02 7.29 7.08
C GLY A 77 3.42 8.38 7.98
N MET A 78 3.18 8.11 9.27
CA MET A 78 2.73 9.13 10.22
C MET A 78 3.78 10.22 10.43
N LEU A 79 5.06 9.87 10.52
CA LEU A 79 6.15 10.84 10.63
C LEU A 79 6.22 11.72 9.38
N LEU A 80 6.10 11.12 8.20
CA LEU A 80 6.07 11.86 6.94
C LEU A 80 4.83 12.78 6.85
N GLU A 81 3.67 12.29 7.27
CA GLU A 81 2.45 13.10 7.30
C GLU A 81 2.63 14.32 8.20
N MET A 82 3.09 14.12 9.43
CA MET A 82 3.26 15.20 10.41
C MET A 82 4.35 16.20 10.03
N SER A 83 5.45 15.76 9.40
CA SER A 83 6.61 16.61 9.08
C SER A 83 6.45 17.38 7.78
N VAL A 84 5.91 16.74 6.73
CA VAL A 84 5.89 17.29 5.37
C VAL A 84 4.47 17.42 4.82
N LEU A 85 3.70 16.31 4.75
CA LEU A 85 2.43 16.31 4.02
C LEU A 85 1.42 17.27 4.65
N ARG A 86 1.41 17.39 5.96
CA ARG A 86 0.51 18.27 6.70
C ARG A 86 0.68 19.73 6.31
N THR A 87 1.88 20.16 5.98
CA THR A 87 2.17 21.53 5.55
C THR A 87 1.72 21.81 4.12
N LEU A 88 1.55 20.75 3.32
CA LEU A 88 1.13 20.81 1.92
C LEU A 88 -0.38 20.87 1.75
N TYR A 89 -1.19 20.51 2.75
CA TYR A 89 -2.67 20.49 2.64
C TYR A 89 -3.28 21.86 2.31
N ALA A 90 -2.62 22.94 2.71
CA ALA A 90 -3.05 24.32 2.45
C ALA A 90 -2.37 24.96 1.22
N ARG A 91 -1.54 24.20 0.50
CA ARG A 91 -0.84 24.69 -0.68
C ARG A 91 -1.58 24.31 -1.96
N ASP A 92 -1.28 25.06 -3.02
CA ASP A 92 -1.79 24.79 -4.37
C ASP A 92 -1.32 23.42 -4.90
N HIS A 93 -2.06 22.85 -5.83
CA HIS A 93 -1.78 21.52 -6.39
C HIS A 93 -0.38 21.41 -7.02
N LEU A 94 0.13 22.49 -7.65
CA LEU A 94 1.46 22.48 -8.24
C LEU A 94 2.54 22.32 -7.18
N SER A 95 2.43 23.06 -6.07
CA SER A 95 3.34 22.93 -4.92
C SER A 95 3.29 21.53 -4.30
N GLN A 96 2.09 20.93 -4.21
CA GLN A 96 1.91 19.55 -3.72
C GLN A 96 2.65 18.54 -4.62
N VAL A 97 2.47 18.65 -5.94
CA VAL A 97 3.13 17.79 -6.93
C VAL A 97 4.64 17.93 -6.86
N LEU A 98 5.16 19.16 -6.84
CA LEU A 98 6.61 19.41 -6.78
C LEU A 98 7.23 18.87 -5.48
N ALA A 99 6.61 19.12 -4.33
CA ALA A 99 7.10 18.66 -3.05
C ALA A 99 7.05 17.11 -2.93
N THR A 100 5.97 16.48 -3.37
CA THR A 100 5.85 15.01 -3.33
C THR A 100 6.76 14.35 -4.36
N PHE A 101 7.05 15.00 -5.50
CA PHE A 101 8.06 14.53 -6.45
C PHE A 101 9.47 14.61 -5.83
N ALA A 102 9.80 15.70 -5.13
CA ALA A 102 11.07 15.80 -4.41
C ALA A 102 11.21 14.68 -3.35
N LEU A 103 10.11 14.33 -2.65
CA LEU A 103 10.10 13.19 -1.73
C LEU A 103 10.40 11.86 -2.43
N ILE A 104 9.90 11.63 -3.65
CA ILE A 104 10.25 10.43 -4.43
C ILE A 104 11.77 10.33 -4.61
N LEU A 105 12.41 11.42 -5.01
CA LEU A 105 13.87 11.45 -5.22
C LEU A 105 14.63 11.19 -3.91
N ILE A 106 14.20 11.84 -2.81
CA ILE A 106 14.81 11.64 -1.49
C ILE A 106 14.67 10.18 -1.05
N PHE A 107 13.49 9.58 -1.18
CA PHE A 107 13.27 8.18 -0.77
C PHE A 107 14.04 7.20 -1.64
N ASN A 108 14.09 7.42 -2.95
CA ASN A 108 14.88 6.58 -3.85
C ASN A 108 16.36 6.59 -3.47
N GLU A 109 16.91 7.79 -3.22
CA GLU A 109 18.30 7.90 -2.84
C GLU A 109 18.57 7.38 -1.41
N ALA A 110 17.66 7.62 -0.47
CA ALA A 110 17.75 7.08 0.89
C ALA A 110 17.75 5.55 0.88
N VAL A 111 16.88 4.92 0.10
CA VAL A 111 16.85 3.45 -0.05
C VAL A 111 18.17 2.95 -0.64
N ARG A 112 18.69 3.62 -1.65
CA ARG A 112 19.96 3.26 -2.29
C ARG A 112 21.15 3.37 -1.34
N ILE A 113 21.18 4.41 -0.50
CA ILE A 113 22.27 4.62 0.49
C ILE A 113 22.18 3.62 1.63
N ILE A 114 20.97 3.33 2.14
CA ILE A 114 20.77 2.48 3.33
C ILE A 114 20.90 1.00 2.99
N TRP A 115 20.28 0.56 1.90
CA TRP A 115 20.22 -0.87 1.53
C TRP A 115 21.13 -1.26 0.37
N GLY A 116 21.64 -0.29 -0.39
CA GLY A 116 22.46 -0.56 -1.57
C GLY A 116 21.63 -1.00 -2.78
N PRO A 117 22.30 -1.26 -3.92
CA PRO A 117 21.63 -1.66 -5.16
C PRO A 117 21.06 -3.08 -5.12
N ASP A 118 21.65 -3.97 -4.31
CA ASP A 118 21.35 -5.41 -4.30
C ASP A 118 20.96 -5.86 -2.90
N MET A 119 19.70 -5.65 -2.50
CA MET A 119 19.19 -6.26 -1.27
C MET A 119 18.66 -7.67 -1.59
N PRO A 120 19.32 -8.75 -1.10
CA PRO A 120 18.80 -10.10 -1.31
C PRO A 120 17.53 -10.29 -0.47
N LEU A 121 16.40 -10.42 -1.14
CA LEU A 121 15.14 -10.83 -0.54
C LEU A 121 15.20 -12.35 -0.33
N SER A 122 15.44 -12.79 0.90
CA SER A 122 15.38 -14.21 1.24
C SER A 122 13.92 -14.64 1.39
N MET A 123 13.47 -15.48 0.49
CA MET A 123 12.15 -16.08 0.56
C MET A 123 12.20 -17.36 1.42
N PRO A 124 11.22 -17.60 2.31
CA PRO A 124 11.15 -18.85 3.08
C PRO A 124 11.10 -20.05 2.14
N ALA A 125 11.77 -21.12 2.51
CA ALA A 125 11.80 -22.37 1.72
C ALA A 125 10.37 -22.91 1.43
N ALA A 126 9.44 -22.72 2.37
CA ALA A 126 8.04 -23.11 2.21
C ALA A 126 7.30 -22.33 1.08
N LEU A 127 7.74 -21.11 0.76
CA LEU A 127 7.12 -20.26 -0.27
C LEU A 127 7.92 -20.24 -1.58
N SER A 128 9.17 -20.73 -1.56
CA SER A 128 10.03 -20.81 -2.76
C SER A 128 9.70 -22.01 -3.62
N GLY A 129 9.02 -23.03 -3.06
CA GLY A 129 8.66 -24.24 -3.76
C GLY A 129 7.57 -24.06 -4.81
N PRO A 130 7.62 -24.81 -5.90
CA PRO A 130 6.53 -24.85 -6.87
C PRO A 130 5.36 -25.70 -6.32
N VAL A 131 4.13 -25.23 -6.56
CA VAL A 131 2.88 -25.96 -6.26
C VAL A 131 2.26 -26.44 -7.56
N GLN A 132 1.91 -27.70 -7.60
CA GLN A 132 1.18 -28.26 -8.74
C GLN A 132 -0.32 -27.97 -8.60
N LEU A 133 -0.82 -26.98 -9.35
CA LEU A 133 -2.23 -26.58 -9.33
C LEU A 133 -3.10 -27.53 -10.17
N LEU A 134 -2.56 -27.96 -11.29
CA LEU A 134 -3.23 -28.84 -12.25
C LEU A 134 -2.22 -29.84 -12.81
N PRO A 135 -2.65 -31.00 -13.34
CA PRO A 135 -1.76 -31.93 -14.01
C PRO A 135 -1.01 -31.22 -15.16
N GLY A 136 0.31 -31.10 -15.03
CA GLY A 136 1.17 -30.44 -16.01
C GLY A 136 1.33 -28.91 -15.82
N MET A 137 0.73 -28.31 -14.77
CA MET A 137 0.89 -26.90 -14.43
C MET A 137 1.54 -26.71 -13.06
N VAL A 138 2.74 -26.18 -13.07
CA VAL A 138 3.53 -25.88 -11.87
C VAL A 138 3.56 -24.36 -11.66
N TYR A 139 3.09 -23.89 -10.50
CA TYR A 139 2.98 -22.46 -10.21
C TYR A 139 3.70 -22.11 -8.90
N PRO A 140 4.45 -20.97 -8.83
CA PRO A 140 5.18 -20.60 -7.63
C PRO A 140 4.24 -20.29 -6.45
N ALA A 141 4.49 -20.90 -5.29
CA ALA A 141 3.65 -20.76 -4.10
C ALA A 141 3.51 -19.31 -3.63
N TYR A 142 4.58 -18.49 -3.71
CA TYR A 142 4.55 -17.09 -3.29
C TYR A 142 3.56 -16.24 -4.09
N ARG A 143 3.34 -16.56 -5.39
CA ARG A 143 2.37 -15.82 -6.22
C ARG A 143 0.94 -16.10 -5.78
N LEU A 144 0.64 -17.33 -5.39
CA LEU A 144 -0.66 -17.68 -4.80
C LEU A 144 -0.87 -16.97 -3.47
N LEU A 145 0.16 -16.86 -2.63
CA LEU A 145 0.11 -16.09 -1.40
C LEU A 145 -0.22 -14.62 -1.68
N ILE A 146 0.44 -14.00 -2.67
CA ILE A 146 0.17 -12.61 -3.07
C ILE A 146 -1.28 -12.44 -3.52
N ILE A 147 -1.81 -13.36 -4.33
CA ILE A 147 -3.21 -13.33 -4.78
C ILE A 147 -4.14 -13.47 -3.57
N GLY A 148 -3.89 -14.42 -2.68
CA GLY A 148 -4.71 -14.64 -1.48
C GLY A 148 -4.73 -13.45 -0.54
N VAL A 149 -3.55 -12.92 -0.20
CA VAL A 149 -3.41 -11.73 0.66
C VAL A 149 -4.00 -10.50 -0.03
N GLY A 150 -3.70 -10.31 -1.32
CA GLY A 150 -4.23 -9.19 -2.10
C GLY A 150 -5.76 -9.19 -2.15
N ALA A 151 -6.38 -10.34 -2.40
CA ALA A 151 -7.84 -10.50 -2.40
C ALA A 151 -8.43 -10.29 -1.00
N ALA A 152 -7.78 -10.79 0.05
CA ALA A 152 -8.22 -10.59 1.43
C ALA A 152 -8.19 -9.11 1.83
N VAL A 153 -7.11 -8.40 1.50
CA VAL A 153 -6.99 -6.95 1.76
C VAL A 153 -7.99 -6.15 0.92
N ALA A 154 -8.19 -6.50 -0.35
CA ALA A 154 -9.21 -5.88 -1.20
C ALA A 154 -10.63 -6.07 -0.63
N GLY A 155 -10.95 -7.27 -0.16
CA GLY A 155 -12.21 -7.57 0.50
C GLY A 155 -12.38 -6.80 1.82
N ALA A 156 -11.32 -6.72 2.62
CA ALA A 156 -11.31 -5.94 3.86
C ALA A 156 -11.53 -4.44 3.61
N LEU A 157 -10.84 -3.86 2.60
CA LEU A 157 -11.05 -2.49 2.17
C LEU A 157 -12.47 -2.23 1.69
N TYR A 158 -13.03 -3.15 0.89
CA TYR A 158 -14.41 -3.06 0.44
C TYR A 158 -15.38 -3.05 1.64
N LEU A 159 -15.23 -3.98 2.57
CA LEU A 159 -16.05 -4.04 3.78
C LEU A 159 -15.90 -2.77 4.63
N LEU A 160 -14.67 -2.29 4.80
CA LEU A 160 -14.39 -1.06 5.54
C LEU A 160 -15.10 0.14 4.90
N VAL A 161 -14.96 0.31 3.60
CA VAL A 161 -15.55 1.45 2.88
C VAL A 161 -17.06 1.31 2.75
N ALA A 162 -17.58 0.10 2.43
CA ALA A 162 -19.00 -0.11 2.16
C ALA A 162 -19.86 -0.27 3.42
N ARG A 163 -19.32 -0.89 4.50
CA ARG A 163 -20.10 -1.37 5.63
C ARG A 163 -19.77 -0.72 6.97
N THR A 164 -18.72 0.12 7.08
CA THR A 164 -18.36 0.74 8.37
C THR A 164 -18.77 2.22 8.45
N ARG A 165 -18.84 2.74 9.69
CA ARG A 165 -19.09 4.17 9.95
C ARG A 165 -17.98 5.05 9.40
N ILE A 166 -16.73 4.57 9.46
CA ILE A 166 -15.57 5.28 8.89
C ILE A 166 -15.74 5.39 7.37
N GLY A 167 -16.10 4.29 6.69
CA GLY A 167 -16.34 4.29 5.27
C GLY A 167 -17.50 5.21 4.84
N MET A 168 -18.55 5.32 5.66
CA MET A 168 -19.63 6.27 5.42
C MET A 168 -19.12 7.72 5.49
N LEU A 169 -18.33 8.07 6.50
CA LEU A 169 -17.72 9.40 6.64
C LEU A 169 -16.76 9.70 5.48
N VAL A 170 -15.95 8.71 5.07
CA VAL A 170 -15.05 8.81 3.92
C VAL A 170 -15.83 9.17 2.65
N ARG A 171 -16.88 8.42 2.34
CA ARG A 171 -17.72 8.67 1.15
C ARG A 171 -18.43 10.01 1.21
N ALA A 172 -18.92 10.42 2.40
CA ALA A 172 -19.54 11.73 2.58
C ALA A 172 -18.56 12.87 2.32
N CYS A 173 -17.34 12.79 2.87
CA CYS A 173 -16.28 13.78 2.65
C CYS A 173 -15.81 13.81 1.19
N ALA A 174 -15.71 12.67 0.52
CA ALA A 174 -15.34 12.58 -0.89
C ALA A 174 -16.43 13.13 -1.83
N SER A 175 -17.72 13.05 -1.44
CA SER A 175 -18.83 13.60 -2.22
C SER A 175 -18.96 15.11 -2.07
N ASN A 176 -18.97 15.61 -0.82
CA ASN A 176 -19.06 17.06 -0.53
C ASN A 176 -18.45 17.37 0.84
N ARG A 177 -17.23 17.88 0.81
CA ARG A 177 -16.46 18.21 2.01
C ARG A 177 -17.09 19.32 2.86
N GLU A 178 -17.61 20.36 2.21
CA GLU A 178 -18.22 21.51 2.91
C GLU A 178 -19.49 21.09 3.64
N MET A 179 -20.33 20.30 2.98
CA MET A 179 -21.54 19.76 3.58
C MET A 179 -21.22 18.82 4.74
N ALA A 180 -20.21 17.96 4.61
CA ALA A 180 -19.78 17.07 5.69
C ALA A 180 -19.28 17.87 6.92
N LEU A 181 -18.55 18.98 6.71
CA LEU A 181 -18.16 19.91 7.78
C LEU A 181 -19.38 20.56 8.44
N ALA A 182 -20.34 21.04 7.66
CA ALA A 182 -21.57 21.66 8.15
C ALA A 182 -22.41 20.68 9.00
N MET A 183 -22.35 19.38 8.69
CA MET A 183 -23.00 18.30 9.45
C MET A 183 -22.21 17.89 10.71
N GLY A 184 -21.14 18.61 11.08
CA GLY A 184 -20.37 18.39 12.29
C GLY A 184 -19.31 17.29 12.19
N VAL A 185 -18.98 16.80 10.98
CA VAL A 185 -17.91 15.82 10.81
C VAL A 185 -16.55 16.47 11.09
N ASN A 186 -15.84 15.96 12.09
CA ASN A 186 -14.49 16.45 12.40
C ASN A 186 -13.48 15.84 11.42
N ILE A 187 -13.29 16.52 10.29
CA ILE A 187 -12.41 16.07 9.20
C ILE A 187 -10.96 15.94 9.66
N ARG A 188 -10.48 16.77 10.60
CA ARG A 188 -9.11 16.65 11.12
C ARG A 188 -8.88 15.33 11.86
N ARG A 189 -9.86 14.88 12.64
CA ARG A 189 -9.81 13.56 13.28
C ARG A 189 -9.90 12.43 12.27
N LEU A 190 -10.72 12.59 11.25
CA LEU A 190 -10.85 11.62 10.16
C LEU A 190 -9.54 11.48 9.39
N PHE A 191 -8.84 12.57 9.07
CA PHE A 191 -7.53 12.54 8.42
C PHE A 191 -6.48 11.80 9.23
N THR A 192 -6.40 12.07 10.54
CA THR A 192 -5.47 11.36 11.42
C THR A 192 -5.78 9.87 11.52
N GLN A 193 -7.06 9.48 11.53
CA GLN A 193 -7.46 8.07 11.55
C GLN A 193 -7.17 7.35 10.24
N ILE A 194 -7.39 8.01 9.11
CA ILE A 194 -7.15 7.46 7.77
C ILE A 194 -5.66 7.43 7.47
N GLY A 195 -4.91 8.46 7.83
CA GLY A 195 -3.45 8.46 7.74
C GLY A 195 -2.80 7.31 8.53
N ARG A 196 -3.42 6.89 9.65
CA ARG A 196 -2.99 5.69 10.41
C ARG A 196 -3.39 4.38 9.73
N ALA A 197 -4.45 4.36 8.94
CA ALA A 197 -4.96 3.14 8.29
C ALA A 197 -4.33 2.87 6.92
N HIS A 198 -3.56 3.82 6.37
CA HIS A 198 -3.01 3.76 5.01
C HIS A 198 -1.52 3.47 4.93
N VAL A 199 -0.92 3.07 6.02
CA VAL A 199 0.48 2.68 6.03
C VAL A 199 0.67 1.21 6.36
#